data_7421c4e40110d744951055a40d69af54
#
_entry.id   7421c4e40110d744951055a40d69af54
#
_cell.length_a   1.000
_cell.length_b   1.000
_cell.length_c   1.000
_cell.angle_alpha   90.00
_cell.angle_beta   90.00
_cell.angle_gamma   90.00
#
_symmetry.space_group_name_H-M   'P 1'
#
loop_
_entity.id
_entity.type
_entity.pdbx_description
1 polymer ?
#
loop_
_entity_poly.entity_id
_entity_poly.type
_entity_poly.pdbx_seq_one_letter_code
_entity_poly.pdbx_strand_id
1 'polypeptide(L)'
;MYIKTVKNKPTFGSLSVGDVFIYDSVPYIKIQPTCEQHRLKEGGVVLFEHNALNLSDYSVEWIDDYKDVEYFDSTLVIGAGKGEV
;
A
#
# COMPACT_ATOMS: atom_id res chain seq x y z
N MET A 1 -5.61 28.21 -2.05
CA MET A 1 -5.32 27.69 -2.13
C MET A 1 -5.19 26.79 -2.14
N TYR A 2 -5.01 26.53 -1.93
CA TYR A 2 -4.70 25.65 -1.85
C TYR A 2 -4.59 24.80 -2.40
N ILE A 3 -4.84 24.44 -2.23
CA ILE A 3 -4.83 23.62 -2.87
C ILE A 3 -3.90 23.05 -3.55
N LYS A 4 -3.19 23.33 -3.71
CA LYS A 4 -2.13 23.02 -4.25
C LYS A 4 -1.54 21.79 -3.97
N THR A 5 -1.70 21.45 -3.00
CA THR A 5 -1.12 20.31 -2.52
C THR A 5 -1.43 19.11 -3.26
N VAL A 6 -2.50 19.10 -3.82
CA VAL A 6 -2.93 17.95 -4.34
C VAL A 6 -2.22 17.45 -5.49
N LYS A 7 -1.48 18.24 -6.16
CA LYS A 7 -0.87 17.81 -7.26
C LYS A 7 0.20 16.91 -7.11
N ASN A 8 0.81 16.77 -6.05
CA ASN A 8 1.93 15.92 -5.91
C ASN A 8 1.55 14.57 -5.41
N LYS A 9 0.99 13.76 -6.26
CA LYS A 9 0.67 12.43 -5.84
C LYS A 9 1.94 11.65 -5.69
N PRO A 10 2.13 10.96 -4.59
CA PRO A 10 3.31 10.14 -4.40
C PRO A 10 3.21 8.87 -5.23
N THR A 11 4.33 8.21 -5.41
CA THR A 11 4.32 6.89 -6.02
C THR A 11 4.41 5.88 -4.90
N PHE A 12 4.04 4.64 -5.21
CA PHE A 12 4.10 3.58 -4.21
C PHE A 12 5.51 3.43 -3.65
N GLY A 13 6.51 3.54 -4.53
CA GLY A 13 7.90 3.38 -4.09
C GLY A 13 8.36 4.43 -3.10
N SER A 14 7.70 5.57 -3.09
CA SER A 14 8.11 6.64 -2.17
C SER A 14 7.52 6.48 -0.78
N LEU A 15 6.62 5.54 -0.59
CA LEU A 15 6.01 5.34 0.71
C LEU A 15 6.88 4.47 1.59
N SER A 16 6.68 4.57 2.89
CA SER A 16 7.38 3.73 3.86
C SER A 16 6.50 2.56 4.27
N VAL A 17 7.11 1.48 4.68
CA VAL A 17 6.36 0.34 5.20
C VAL A 17 5.50 0.83 6.36
N GLY A 18 4.24 0.47 6.34
CA GLY A 18 3.28 0.92 7.34
C GLY A 18 2.42 2.08 6.90
N ASP A 19 2.77 2.71 5.77
CA ASP A 19 1.95 3.81 5.29
C ASP A 19 0.66 3.29 4.68
N VAL A 20 -0.43 4.00 4.96
CA VAL A 20 -1.74 3.67 4.41
C VAL A 20 -1.97 4.55 3.20
N PHE A 21 -2.47 3.99 2.14
CA PHE A 21 -2.67 4.73 0.90
C PHE A 21 -3.86 4.17 0.15
N ILE A 22 -4.32 4.91 -0.86
CA ILE A 22 -5.39 4.48 -1.72
C ILE A 22 -4.81 4.21 -3.10
N TYR A 23 -5.10 3.07 -3.66
CA TYR A 23 -4.70 2.75 -5.02
C TYR A 23 -5.90 2.17 -5.72
N ASP A 24 -6.25 2.75 -6.86
CA ASP A 24 -7.41 2.29 -7.63
C ASP A 24 -8.66 2.27 -6.76
N SER A 25 -8.84 3.31 -5.96
CA SER A 25 -9.99 3.48 -5.07
C SER A 25 -10.09 2.44 -3.96
N VAL A 26 -9.03 1.74 -3.69
CA VAL A 26 -9.02 0.70 -2.66
C VAL A 26 -7.96 1.06 -1.62
N PRO A 27 -8.26 0.93 -0.33
CA PRO A 27 -7.27 1.24 0.70
C PRO A 27 -6.32 0.08 0.92
N TYR A 28 -5.05 0.43 1.08
CA TYR A 28 -3.98 -0.55 1.28
C TYR A 28 -3.04 -0.04 2.36
N ILE A 29 -2.22 -0.95 2.87
CA ILE A 29 -1.12 -0.56 3.72
C ILE A 29 0.14 -1.17 3.10
N LYS A 30 1.22 -0.40 3.03
CA LYS A 30 2.47 -0.91 2.48
C LYS A 30 3.12 -1.82 3.49
N ILE A 31 3.51 -3.02 3.05
CA ILE A 31 4.15 -3.99 3.92
C ILE A 31 5.53 -4.31 3.39
N GLN A 32 6.32 -4.95 4.21
CA GLN A 32 7.65 -5.35 3.82
C GLN A 32 7.53 -6.31 2.63
N PRO A 33 8.28 -6.09 1.56
CA PRO A 33 8.19 -6.97 0.41
C PRO A 33 8.55 -8.39 0.80
N THR A 34 7.75 -9.33 0.35
CA THR A 34 8.00 -10.74 0.62
C THR A 34 7.79 -11.54 -0.65
N CYS A 35 8.34 -12.73 -0.67
CA CYS A 35 8.22 -13.60 -1.81
C CYS A 35 8.01 -15.01 -1.28
N GLU A 36 6.94 -15.67 -1.73
CA GLU A 36 6.66 -17.03 -1.33
C GLU A 36 6.89 -17.96 -2.49
N GLN A 37 7.45 -19.12 -2.24
CA GLN A 37 7.67 -20.11 -3.27
C GLN A 37 6.67 -21.22 -3.09
N HIS A 38 6.01 -21.61 -4.18
CA HIS A 38 5.08 -22.71 -4.14
C HIS A 38 5.53 -23.75 -5.15
N ARG A 39 5.76 -24.97 -4.68
CA ARG A 39 6.22 -26.03 -5.52
C ARG A 39 5.05 -26.70 -6.22
N LEU A 40 5.15 -26.89 -7.51
CA LEU A 40 4.09 -27.48 -8.28
C LEU A 40 4.26 -29.00 -8.31
N LYS A 41 3.15 -29.70 -8.48
CA LYS A 41 3.20 -31.14 -8.52
C LYS A 41 3.95 -31.65 -9.71
N GLU A 42 3.89 -30.95 -10.81
CA GLU A 42 4.56 -31.40 -12.01
C GLU A 42 6.02 -30.99 -11.99
N GLY A 43 6.48 -30.43 -10.93
CA GLY A 43 7.85 -29.96 -10.86
C GLY A 43 7.87 -28.49 -11.24
N GLY A 44 8.77 -27.76 -10.75
CA GLY A 44 8.83 -26.34 -10.98
C GLY A 44 8.35 -25.57 -9.76
N VAL A 45 8.55 -24.28 -9.78
CA VAL A 45 8.27 -23.43 -8.64
C VAL A 45 7.58 -22.18 -9.15
N VAL A 46 6.55 -21.75 -8.45
CA VAL A 46 5.89 -20.49 -8.73
C VAL A 46 6.22 -19.53 -7.61
N LEU A 47 6.58 -18.31 -7.95
CA LEU A 47 6.89 -17.29 -6.95
C LEU A 47 5.74 -16.32 -6.85
N PHE A 48 5.32 -16.05 -5.63
CA PHE A 48 4.29 -15.06 -5.36
C PHE A 48 4.91 -13.95 -4.55
N GLU A 49 4.96 -12.75 -5.12
CA GLU A 49 5.54 -11.60 -4.45
C GLU A 49 4.45 -10.66 -4.01
N HIS A 50 4.62 -10.03 -2.87
CA HIS A 50 3.65 -9.03 -2.43
C HIS A 50 4.34 -7.99 -1.56
N ASN A 51 3.84 -6.76 -1.65
CA ASN A 51 4.37 -5.63 -0.91
C ASN A 51 3.26 -4.72 -0.41
N ALA A 52 2.01 -5.13 -0.54
CA ALA A 52 0.88 -4.33 -0.08
C ALA A 52 -0.23 -5.25 0.42
N LEU A 53 -0.92 -4.81 1.45
CA LEU A 53 -2.06 -5.52 2.00
C LEU A 53 -3.31 -4.73 1.66
N ASN A 54 -4.24 -5.36 1.00
CA ASN A 54 -5.52 -4.76 0.65
C ASN A 54 -6.38 -4.75 1.90
N LEU A 55 -6.78 -3.55 2.35
CA LEU A 55 -7.52 -3.45 3.58
C LEU A 55 -9.01 -3.73 3.42
N SER A 56 -9.48 -3.90 2.20
CA SER A 56 -10.86 -4.22 1.97
C SER A 56 -11.11 -5.71 2.13
N ASP A 57 -10.21 -6.55 1.65
CA ASP A 57 -10.41 -8.00 1.72
C ASP A 57 -9.24 -8.74 2.35
N TYR A 58 -8.26 -7.99 2.83
CA TYR A 58 -7.08 -8.54 3.51
C TYR A 58 -6.22 -9.45 2.63
N SER A 59 -6.31 -9.28 1.32
CA SER A 59 -5.44 -10.03 0.44
C SER A 59 -4.12 -9.29 0.28
N VAL A 60 -3.07 -10.01 -0.09
CA VAL A 60 -1.78 -9.39 -0.34
C VAL A 60 -1.56 -9.27 -1.83
N GLU A 61 -0.93 -8.20 -2.26
CA GLU A 61 -0.76 -7.91 -3.67
C GLU A 61 0.58 -7.27 -3.93
N TRP A 62 0.97 -7.23 -5.18
CA TRP A 62 2.20 -6.57 -5.58
C TRP A 62 1.83 -5.30 -6.34
N ILE A 63 2.38 -4.16 -5.92
CA ILE A 63 2.18 -2.89 -6.59
C ILE A 63 3.56 -2.40 -7.00
N ASP A 64 3.71 -2.00 -8.26
CA ASP A 64 4.99 -1.53 -8.76
C ASP A 64 5.35 -0.18 -8.18
N ASP A 65 6.62 0.06 -7.96
CA ASP A 65 7.08 1.29 -7.32
C ASP A 65 6.67 2.56 -8.08
N TYR A 66 6.51 2.50 -9.38
CA TYR A 66 6.20 3.70 -10.15
C TYR A 66 4.72 4.04 -10.18
N LYS A 67 3.87 3.23 -9.58
CA LYS A 67 2.44 3.49 -9.60
C LYS A 67 2.10 4.67 -8.72
N ASP A 68 1.23 5.54 -9.22
CA ASP A 68 0.77 6.69 -8.45
C ASP A 68 -0.28 6.25 -7.45
N VAL A 69 -0.21 6.75 -6.26
CA VAL A 69 -1.16 6.39 -5.21
C VAL A 69 -1.62 7.66 -4.50
N GLU A 70 -2.66 7.56 -3.70
CA GLU A 70 -3.12 8.67 -2.89
C GLU A 70 -2.72 8.35 -1.46
N TYR A 71 -1.89 9.18 -0.91
CA TYR A 71 -1.33 8.92 0.41
C TYR A 71 -2.09 9.69 1.48
N PHE A 72 -2.42 9.01 2.56
CA PHE A 72 -3.02 9.65 3.69
C PHE A 72 -1.94 9.88 4.72
N ASP A 73 -1.93 11.08 5.28
CA ASP A 73 -1.03 11.35 6.38
C ASP A 73 -1.63 10.69 7.60
N SER A 74 -1.16 9.52 7.92
CA SER A 74 -1.72 8.77 9.03
C SER A 74 -1.57 9.48 10.35
N THR A 75 -0.55 10.31 10.47
CA THR A 75 -0.39 11.07 11.69
C THR A 75 -1.55 12.02 11.86
N LEU A 76 -1.97 12.65 10.79
CA LEU A 76 -3.07 13.56 10.85
C LEU A 76 -4.34 12.82 11.18
N VAL A 77 -4.54 11.67 10.58
CA VAL A 77 -5.73 10.90 10.84
C VAL A 77 -5.80 10.46 12.29
N ILE A 78 -4.69 9.99 12.81
CA ILE A 78 -4.65 9.57 14.19
C ILE A 78 -4.90 10.75 15.10
N GLY A 79 -4.32 11.88 14.77
CA GLY A 79 -4.52 13.06 15.58
C GLY A 79 -5.97 13.45 15.63
N ALA A 80 -6.65 13.37 14.52
CA ALA A 80 -8.05 13.73 14.50
C ALA A 80 -8.84 12.75 15.34
N GLY A 81 -8.51 11.49 15.22
CA GLY A 81 -9.22 10.51 15.99
C GLY A 81 -9.01 10.70 17.46
N LYS A 82 -7.79 11.07 17.86
CA LYS A 82 -7.56 11.28 19.23
C LYS A 82 -8.22 12.50 19.70
N GLY A 83 -8.34 13.46 18.84
CA GLY A 83 -8.95 14.70 19.22
C GLY A 83 -10.33 14.51 19.71
N GLU A 84 -10.95 13.45 19.37
CA GLU A 84 -12.25 13.29 19.83
C GLU A 84 -12.36 12.62 21.09
N VAL A 85 -11.32 12.16 21.58
CA VAL A 85 -11.40 11.43 22.82
C VAL A 85 -11.49 12.29 24.02
#